data_d00ac9793941de8717428a257c505b32
#
_entry.id   d00ac9793941de8717428a257c505b32
#
_cell.length_a   1.000
_cell.length_b   1.000
_cell.length_c   1.000
_cell.angle_alpha   90.00
_cell.angle_beta   90.00
_cell.angle_gamma   90.00
#
_symmetry.space_group_name_H-M   'P 1'
#
loop_
_entity.id
_entity.type
_entity.pdbx_description
1 polymer ?
#
loop_
_entity_poly.entity_id
_entity_poly.type
_entity_poly.pdbx_seq_one_letter_code
_entity_poly.pdbx_strand_id
1 'polypeptide(L)'
;GITLSATEIENAVSFQEKYYNSRIEIFDPKIVHILGASGSGRTTLGKAISEKHGFKHLDTDDFYWLPTDPKYTIKREPSERQRLLSEAISKAERCVISGSLCGWGDIFISKFELVVLVETPTQVRIERLKQREYNNFGDRILPGGDMYQSHIEFLEWATKYDTAGIEQRSRALHSEWLKKVNCPVIIIDGTQPINEMLNKVGLSNG
;
A
#
# COMPACT_ATOMS: atom_id res chain seq x y z
N GLY A 1 -15.75 -0.96 -17.08
CA GLY A 1 -15.15 0.30 -16.75
C GLY A 1 -16.11 1.06 -15.86
N ILE A 2 -15.75 1.28 -14.60
CA ILE A 2 -16.45 2.26 -13.75
C ILE A 2 -15.85 3.60 -14.15
N THR A 3 -16.58 4.33 -14.98
CA THR A 3 -16.27 5.72 -15.28
C THR A 3 -16.75 6.52 -14.07
N LEU A 4 -15.84 7.19 -13.37
CA LEU A 4 -16.20 8.18 -12.35
C LEU A 4 -17.06 9.25 -13.03
N SER A 5 -18.13 9.69 -12.40
CA SER A 5 -18.94 10.80 -12.89
C SER A 5 -18.12 12.07 -12.91
N ALA A 6 -18.44 13.00 -13.81
CA ALA A 6 -17.79 14.31 -13.87
C ALA A 6 -17.74 15.01 -12.50
N THR A 7 -18.80 14.87 -11.70
CA THR A 7 -18.90 15.40 -10.34
C THR A 7 -17.93 14.75 -9.34
N GLU A 8 -17.65 13.45 -9.47
CA GLU A 8 -16.68 12.77 -8.62
C GLU A 8 -15.24 13.16 -8.98
N ILE A 9 -14.98 13.38 -10.27
CA ILE A 9 -13.69 13.89 -10.76
C ILE A 9 -13.50 15.34 -10.31
N GLU A 10 -14.51 16.21 -10.46
CA GLU A 10 -14.47 17.60 -10.01
C GLU A 10 -14.31 17.73 -8.49
N ASN A 11 -14.97 16.89 -7.71
CA ASN A 11 -14.82 16.86 -6.26
C ASN A 11 -13.42 16.40 -5.84
N ALA A 12 -12.85 15.41 -6.53
CA ALA A 12 -11.48 14.93 -6.27
C ALA A 12 -10.44 15.99 -6.66
N VAL A 13 -10.62 16.66 -7.80
CA VAL A 13 -9.75 17.75 -8.28
C VAL A 13 -9.88 18.98 -7.38
N SER A 14 -11.09 19.38 -7.02
CA SER A 14 -11.36 20.51 -6.11
C SER A 14 -10.79 20.26 -4.71
N PHE A 15 -10.86 19.02 -4.21
CA PHE A 15 -10.24 18.64 -2.95
C PHE A 15 -8.71 18.69 -3.05
N GLN A 16 -8.12 18.21 -4.16
CA GLN A 16 -6.69 18.29 -4.43
C GLN A 16 -6.22 19.75 -4.57
N GLU A 17 -6.95 20.60 -5.32
CA GLU A 17 -6.59 22.01 -5.53
C GLU A 17 -6.72 22.82 -4.23
N LYS A 18 -7.78 22.63 -3.46
CA LYS A 18 -7.96 23.27 -2.16
C LYS A 18 -6.87 22.89 -1.17
N TYR A 19 -6.40 21.66 -1.25
CA TYR A 19 -5.33 21.13 -0.42
C TYR A 19 -3.95 21.60 -0.87
N TYR A 20 -3.72 21.69 -2.19
CA TYR A 20 -2.47 22.17 -2.77
C TYR A 20 -2.27 23.69 -2.54
N ASN A 21 -3.33 24.47 -2.61
CA ASN A 21 -3.30 25.93 -2.43
C ASN A 21 -3.25 26.38 -0.97
N SER A 22 -3.60 25.50 -0.01
CA SER A 22 -3.42 25.78 1.43
C SER A 22 -2.00 25.48 1.96
N ARG A 23 -1.12 24.96 1.12
CA ARG A 23 0.25 24.55 1.48
C ARG A 23 1.26 25.70 1.43
N ILE A 24 1.11 26.69 2.29
CA ILE A 24 2.25 27.51 2.74
C ILE A 24 2.76 27.05 4.13
N GLU A 25 2.04 26.17 4.81
CA GLU A 25 2.52 25.50 6.01
C GLU A 25 3.20 24.18 5.63
N ILE A 26 4.43 24.00 6.13
CA ILE A 26 5.22 22.77 5.96
C ILE A 26 4.40 21.62 6.54
N PHE A 27 3.84 20.79 5.68
CA PHE A 27 3.11 19.61 6.09
C PHE A 27 4.10 18.52 6.49
N ASP A 28 4.14 18.19 7.77
CA ASP A 28 5.06 17.24 8.37
C ASP A 28 4.31 16.11 9.09
N PRO A 29 3.70 15.18 8.36
CA PRO A 29 2.96 14.08 8.97
C PRO A 29 3.91 13.13 9.72
N LYS A 30 3.47 12.67 10.89
CA LYS A 30 4.20 11.66 11.68
C LYS A 30 3.85 10.23 11.27
N ILE A 31 2.61 10.01 10.86
CA ILE A 31 2.13 8.68 10.47
C ILE A 31 1.54 8.73 9.07
N VAL A 32 2.27 8.12 8.13
CA VAL A 32 1.89 8.01 6.72
C VAL A 32 1.47 6.58 6.44
N HIS A 33 0.34 6.38 5.76
CA HIS A 33 -0.06 5.06 5.27
C HIS A 33 -0.03 5.02 3.75
N ILE A 34 0.61 3.98 3.18
CA ILE A 34 0.68 3.75 1.73
C ILE A 34 -0.04 2.45 1.40
N LEU A 35 -1.13 2.56 0.65
CA LEU A 35 -1.87 1.42 0.14
C LEU A 35 -1.82 1.34 -1.38
N GLY A 36 -2.25 0.22 -1.91
CA GLY A 36 -2.30 -0.08 -3.34
C GLY A 36 -2.34 -1.58 -3.58
N ALA A 37 -2.49 -1.97 -4.83
CA ALA A 37 -2.46 -3.36 -5.25
C ALA A 37 -1.08 -4.01 -4.98
N SER A 38 -1.05 -5.34 -4.94
CA SER A 38 0.22 -6.07 -4.99
C SER A 38 0.97 -5.72 -6.27
N GLY A 39 2.28 -5.45 -6.16
CA GLY A 39 3.12 -5.01 -7.30
C GLY A 39 2.99 -3.54 -7.68
N SER A 40 2.18 -2.73 -6.97
CA SER A 40 2.02 -1.31 -7.31
C SER A 40 3.25 -0.44 -7.02
N GLY A 41 4.18 -0.89 -6.18
CA GLY A 41 5.34 -0.09 -5.76
C GLY A 41 5.21 0.55 -4.37
N ARG A 42 4.11 0.27 -3.64
CA ARG A 42 3.86 0.82 -2.31
C ARG A 42 5.00 0.59 -1.30
N THR A 43 5.55 -0.64 -1.25
CA THR A 43 6.67 -0.98 -0.35
C THR A 43 7.96 -0.28 -0.77
N THR A 44 8.22 -0.16 -2.07
CA THR A 44 9.36 0.58 -2.61
C THR A 44 9.29 2.06 -2.23
N LEU A 45 8.10 2.67 -2.36
CA LEU A 45 7.88 4.05 -1.94
C LEU A 45 8.05 4.22 -0.42
N GLY A 46 7.52 3.28 0.38
CA GLY A 46 7.68 3.30 1.85
C GLY A 46 9.16 3.24 2.28
N LYS A 47 9.95 2.38 1.65
CA LYS A 47 11.40 2.31 1.89
C LYS A 47 12.11 3.60 1.48
N ALA A 48 11.78 4.16 0.33
CA ALA A 48 12.37 5.41 -0.14
C ALA A 48 12.04 6.61 0.77
N ILE A 49 10.82 6.68 1.31
CA ILE A 49 10.44 7.67 2.33
C ILE A 49 11.26 7.47 3.60
N SER A 50 11.43 6.23 4.04
CA SER A 50 12.27 5.90 5.19
C SER A 50 13.71 6.38 5.02
N GLU A 51 14.31 6.06 3.88
CA GLU A 51 15.70 6.42 3.57
C GLU A 51 15.92 7.93 3.41
N LYS A 52 15.00 8.61 2.75
CA LYS A 52 15.15 10.04 2.43
C LYS A 52 14.73 10.97 3.57
N HIS A 53 13.69 10.59 4.32
CA HIS A 53 13.03 11.48 5.29
C HIS A 53 13.09 10.95 6.74
N GLY A 54 13.80 9.85 7.00
CA GLY A 54 14.03 9.33 8.34
C GLY A 54 12.83 8.65 9.01
N PHE A 55 11.79 8.30 8.24
CA PHE A 55 10.65 7.54 8.79
C PHE A 55 11.03 6.10 9.10
N LYS A 56 10.45 5.53 10.16
CA LYS A 56 10.48 4.08 10.35
C LYS A 56 9.53 3.41 9.35
N HIS A 57 10.06 2.60 8.44
CA HIS A 57 9.23 1.82 7.53
C HIS A 57 8.66 0.59 8.22
N LEU A 58 7.34 0.39 8.11
CA LEU A 58 6.58 -0.74 8.64
C LEU A 58 5.82 -1.38 7.47
N ASP A 59 6.23 -2.58 7.05
CA ASP A 59 5.49 -3.34 6.03
C ASP A 59 4.39 -4.17 6.70
N THR A 60 3.16 -4.03 6.23
CA THR A 60 2.01 -4.75 6.82
C THR A 60 2.15 -6.26 6.72
N ASP A 61 2.90 -6.77 5.74
CA ASP A 61 3.13 -8.20 5.58
C ASP A 61 3.96 -8.80 6.74
N ASP A 62 4.84 -8.02 7.38
CA ASP A 62 5.60 -8.45 8.57
C ASP A 62 4.69 -8.68 9.79
N PHE A 63 3.57 -8.00 9.84
CA PHE A 63 2.57 -8.16 10.91
C PHE A 63 1.50 -9.18 10.55
N TYR A 64 1.14 -9.28 9.27
CA TYR A 64 0.07 -10.13 8.79
C TYR A 64 0.42 -11.61 8.80
N TRP A 65 1.66 -11.95 8.44
CA TRP A 65 2.11 -13.32 8.29
C TRP A 65 3.01 -13.78 9.43
N LEU A 66 2.94 -15.07 9.77
CA LEU A 66 3.96 -15.70 10.61
C LEU A 66 5.24 -15.93 9.81
N PRO A 67 6.42 -15.93 10.46
CA PRO A 67 7.70 -16.20 9.79
C PRO A 67 7.84 -17.70 9.51
N THR A 68 7.30 -18.13 8.37
CA THR A 68 7.30 -19.53 7.92
C THR A 68 8.18 -19.72 6.68
N ASP A 69 8.56 -20.96 6.39
CA ASP A 69 9.09 -21.37 5.09
C ASP A 69 8.16 -22.45 4.50
N PRO A 70 7.52 -22.21 3.34
CA PRO A 70 7.58 -20.96 2.54
C PRO A 70 6.96 -19.76 3.27
N LYS A 71 7.44 -18.56 2.94
CA LYS A 71 6.87 -17.30 3.44
C LYS A 71 5.41 -17.13 2.98
N TYR A 72 4.63 -16.35 3.75
CA TYR A 72 3.27 -15.95 3.40
C TYR A 72 2.26 -17.11 3.34
N THR A 73 2.47 -18.15 4.15
CA THR A 73 1.59 -19.33 4.20
C THR A 73 0.64 -19.32 5.38
N ILE A 74 1.08 -18.86 6.55
CA ILE A 74 0.29 -18.87 7.78
C ILE A 74 0.00 -17.44 8.23
N LYS A 75 -1.29 -17.11 8.33
CA LYS A 75 -1.76 -15.80 8.79
C LYS A 75 -1.64 -15.72 10.31
N ARG A 76 -1.16 -14.58 10.82
CA ARG A 76 -1.20 -14.26 12.25
C ARG A 76 -2.63 -13.89 12.64
N GLU A 77 -3.03 -14.16 13.87
CA GLU A 77 -4.33 -13.75 14.41
C GLU A 77 -4.52 -12.22 14.34
N PRO A 78 -5.72 -11.72 13.98
CA PRO A 78 -5.96 -10.28 13.82
C PRO A 78 -5.62 -9.44 15.05
N SER A 79 -5.95 -9.89 16.25
CA SER A 79 -5.62 -9.20 17.51
C SER A 79 -4.12 -9.06 17.72
N GLU A 80 -3.36 -10.07 17.37
CA GLU A 80 -1.91 -10.07 17.49
C GLU A 80 -1.25 -9.16 16.43
N ARG A 81 -1.79 -9.10 15.19
CA ARG A 81 -1.37 -8.13 14.17
C ARG A 81 -1.54 -6.70 14.69
N GLN A 82 -2.72 -6.41 15.26
CA GLN A 82 -3.04 -5.10 15.81
C GLN A 82 -2.13 -4.73 16.97
N ARG A 83 -1.88 -5.66 17.88
CA ARG A 83 -0.98 -5.45 19.03
C ARG A 83 0.43 -5.11 18.57
N LEU A 84 1.01 -5.93 17.69
CA LEU A 84 2.37 -5.76 17.19
C LEU A 84 2.53 -4.45 16.39
N LEU A 85 1.58 -4.13 15.52
CA LEU A 85 1.63 -2.88 14.76
C LEU A 85 1.46 -1.66 15.67
N SER A 86 0.58 -1.72 16.68
CA SER A 86 0.43 -0.67 17.68
C SER A 86 1.72 -0.42 18.44
N GLU A 87 2.43 -1.47 18.86
CA GLU A 87 3.72 -1.35 19.53
C GLU A 87 4.79 -0.75 18.60
N ALA A 88 4.83 -1.16 17.33
CA ALA A 88 5.78 -0.64 16.36
C ALA A 88 5.55 0.86 16.09
N ILE A 89 4.29 1.29 15.96
CA ILE A 89 3.91 2.70 15.80
C ILE A 89 4.31 3.50 17.04
N SER A 90 4.04 2.99 18.25
CA SER A 90 4.31 3.72 19.50
C SER A 90 5.80 3.94 19.78
N LYS A 91 6.66 3.07 19.23
CA LYS A 91 8.12 3.16 19.36
C LYS A 91 8.77 4.04 18.30
N ALA A 92 8.04 4.45 17.28
CA ALA A 92 8.54 5.28 16.20
C ALA A 92 8.17 6.75 16.42
N GLU A 93 9.13 7.64 16.26
CA GLU A 93 8.88 9.09 16.24
C GLU A 93 8.04 9.47 15.01
N ARG A 94 8.41 8.91 13.85
CA ARG A 94 7.70 9.03 12.57
C ARG A 94 7.69 7.67 11.89
N CYS A 95 6.57 7.25 11.31
CA CYS A 95 6.50 5.98 10.58
C CYS A 95 5.73 6.08 9.28
N VAL A 96 6.13 5.25 8.33
CA VAL A 96 5.42 5.01 7.07
C VAL A 96 5.01 3.54 7.02
N ILE A 97 3.70 3.29 6.95
CA ILE A 97 3.10 1.96 6.96
C ILE A 97 2.71 1.62 5.54
N SER A 98 3.35 0.64 4.91
CA SER A 98 3.02 0.21 3.56
C SER A 98 2.30 -1.14 3.54
N GLY A 99 1.23 -1.24 2.77
CA GLY A 99 0.47 -2.47 2.59
C GLY A 99 -1.02 -2.29 2.73
N SER A 100 -1.78 -3.37 2.94
CA SER A 100 -3.23 -3.31 3.14
C SER A 100 -3.59 -3.56 4.60
N LEU A 101 -4.38 -2.67 5.16
CA LEU A 101 -4.96 -2.76 6.50
C LEU A 101 -6.43 -3.17 6.47
N CYS A 102 -7.02 -3.33 5.28
CA CYS A 102 -8.41 -3.71 5.13
C CYS A 102 -8.75 -5.00 5.87
N GLY A 103 -9.83 -4.98 6.65
CA GLY A 103 -10.34 -6.13 7.40
C GLY A 103 -9.63 -6.45 8.72
N TRP A 104 -8.54 -5.71 9.09
CA TRP A 104 -7.88 -5.92 10.37
C TRP A 104 -7.29 -4.66 11.01
N GLY A 105 -7.03 -3.62 10.23
CA GLY A 105 -6.31 -2.43 10.69
C GLY A 105 -7.16 -1.16 10.78
N ASP A 106 -8.48 -1.26 10.77
CA ASP A 106 -9.38 -0.10 10.86
C ASP A 106 -9.16 0.74 12.13
N ILE A 107 -8.66 0.13 13.20
CA ILE A 107 -8.32 0.81 14.46
C ILE A 107 -7.20 1.86 14.30
N PHE A 108 -6.43 1.80 13.21
CA PHE A 108 -5.34 2.74 12.94
C PHE A 108 -5.77 3.94 12.09
N ILE A 109 -6.96 3.93 11.49
CA ILE A 109 -7.43 4.98 10.56
C ILE A 109 -7.34 6.37 11.20
N SER A 110 -7.75 6.51 12.46
CA SER A 110 -7.71 7.78 13.19
C SER A 110 -6.31 8.30 13.51
N LYS A 111 -5.28 7.47 13.32
CA LYS A 111 -3.88 7.84 13.57
C LYS A 111 -3.17 8.37 12.32
N PHE A 112 -3.73 8.14 11.14
CA PHE A 112 -3.10 8.59 9.90
C PHE A 112 -3.21 10.10 9.71
N GLU A 113 -2.11 10.71 9.34
CA GLU A 113 -2.03 12.13 9.01
C GLU A 113 -1.88 12.34 7.49
N LEU A 114 -1.45 11.31 6.77
CA LEU A 114 -1.43 11.25 5.31
C LEU A 114 -1.66 9.82 4.85
N VAL A 115 -2.49 9.66 3.82
CA VAL A 115 -2.66 8.39 3.11
C VAL A 115 -2.23 8.56 1.66
N VAL A 116 -1.47 7.60 1.15
CA VAL A 116 -1.00 7.57 -0.25
C VAL A 116 -1.56 6.32 -0.92
N LEU A 117 -2.33 6.49 -1.98
CA LEU A 117 -2.77 5.40 -2.85
C LEU A 117 -1.83 5.31 -4.05
N VAL A 118 -1.13 4.19 -4.19
CA VAL A 118 -0.28 3.93 -5.36
C VAL A 118 -1.06 3.12 -6.39
N GLU A 119 -1.35 3.74 -7.52
CA GLU A 119 -2.02 3.12 -8.66
C GLU A 119 -1.02 2.70 -9.73
N THR A 120 -1.17 1.49 -10.24
CA THR A 120 -0.28 0.92 -11.28
C THR A 120 -1.09 -0.03 -12.13
N PRO A 121 -1.00 0.05 -13.47
CA PRO A 121 -1.72 -0.84 -14.38
C PRO A 121 -1.45 -2.32 -14.07
N THR A 122 -2.48 -3.16 -14.22
CA THR A 122 -2.40 -4.60 -13.91
C THR A 122 -1.23 -5.29 -14.60
N GLN A 123 -1.01 -5.03 -15.88
CA GLN A 123 0.08 -5.65 -16.63
C GLN A 123 1.46 -5.36 -15.99
N VAL A 124 1.72 -4.10 -15.65
CA VAL A 124 2.99 -3.69 -15.00
C VAL A 124 3.14 -4.35 -13.62
N ARG A 125 2.04 -4.42 -12.85
CA ARG A 125 2.05 -5.07 -11.54
C ARG A 125 2.37 -6.55 -11.63
N ILE A 126 1.75 -7.27 -12.56
CA ILE A 126 1.95 -8.71 -12.75
C ILE A 126 3.39 -9.03 -13.16
N GLU A 127 3.99 -8.25 -14.07
CA GLU A 127 5.39 -8.44 -14.42
C GLU A 127 6.32 -8.21 -13.23
N ARG A 128 6.09 -7.17 -12.45
CA ARG A 128 6.84 -6.91 -11.19
C ARG A 128 6.69 -8.06 -10.19
N LEU A 129 5.49 -8.61 -10.06
CA LEU A 129 5.22 -9.74 -9.16
C LEU A 129 5.95 -11.00 -9.61
N LYS A 130 5.91 -11.35 -10.88
CA LYS A 130 6.65 -12.50 -11.44
C LYS A 130 8.15 -12.37 -11.13
N GLN A 131 8.73 -11.22 -11.41
CA GLN A 131 10.15 -11.00 -11.13
C GLN A 131 10.48 -11.07 -9.64
N ARG A 132 9.65 -10.46 -8.78
CA ARG A 132 9.83 -10.51 -7.33
C ARG A 132 9.72 -11.91 -6.77
N GLU A 133 8.71 -12.67 -7.20
CA GLU A 133 8.51 -14.05 -6.77
C GLU A 133 9.70 -14.93 -7.19
N TYR A 134 10.19 -14.76 -8.42
CA TYR A 134 11.38 -15.50 -8.87
C TYR A 134 12.63 -15.11 -8.08
N ASN A 135 12.84 -13.85 -7.79
CA ASN A 135 13.97 -13.40 -6.95
C ASN A 135 13.90 -13.95 -5.52
N ASN A 136 12.68 -14.14 -4.98
CA ASN A 136 12.49 -14.63 -3.62
C ASN A 136 12.55 -16.15 -3.50
N PHE A 137 12.07 -16.89 -4.49
CA PHE A 137 11.82 -18.32 -4.40
C PHE A 137 12.54 -19.17 -5.46
N GLY A 138 13.11 -18.53 -6.49
CA GLY A 138 13.86 -19.20 -7.56
C GLY A 138 13.02 -20.27 -8.26
N ASP A 139 13.63 -21.42 -8.50
CA ASP A 139 13.03 -22.54 -9.24
C ASP A 139 11.83 -23.18 -8.51
N ARG A 140 11.62 -22.90 -7.24
CA ARG A 140 10.45 -23.39 -6.47
C ARG A 140 9.11 -22.95 -7.08
N ILE A 141 9.07 -21.82 -7.80
CA ILE A 141 7.87 -21.33 -8.48
C ILE A 141 7.74 -21.74 -9.95
N LEU A 142 8.73 -22.48 -10.50
CA LEU A 142 8.68 -22.99 -11.86
C LEU A 142 7.91 -24.33 -11.92
N PRO A 143 7.48 -24.77 -13.13
CA PRO A 143 6.82 -26.06 -13.28
C PRO A 143 7.60 -27.21 -12.64
N GLY A 144 6.94 -27.95 -11.73
CA GLY A 144 7.57 -29.01 -10.93
C GLY A 144 8.12 -28.56 -9.57
N GLY A 145 8.21 -27.26 -9.30
CA GLY A 145 8.56 -26.73 -7.98
C GLY A 145 7.42 -26.85 -6.98
N ASP A 146 7.77 -26.92 -5.70
CA ASP A 146 6.82 -27.06 -4.58
C ASP A 146 5.89 -25.86 -4.38
N MET A 147 6.27 -24.70 -4.88
CA MET A 147 5.49 -23.45 -4.80
C MET A 147 4.81 -23.07 -6.12
N TYR A 148 4.94 -23.88 -7.17
CA TYR A 148 4.40 -23.52 -8.50
C TYR A 148 2.90 -23.22 -8.47
N GLN A 149 2.10 -24.10 -7.86
CA GLN A 149 0.65 -23.92 -7.80
C GLN A 149 0.26 -22.65 -7.03
N SER A 150 0.89 -22.42 -5.86
CA SER A 150 0.65 -21.23 -5.04
C SER A 150 1.04 -19.93 -5.78
N HIS A 151 2.11 -19.98 -6.57
CA HIS A 151 2.53 -18.86 -7.41
C HIS A 151 1.49 -18.51 -8.48
N ILE A 152 0.96 -19.50 -9.19
CA ILE A 152 -0.08 -19.28 -10.21
C ILE A 152 -1.34 -18.71 -9.57
N GLU A 153 -1.81 -19.30 -8.47
CA GLU A 153 -3.00 -18.81 -7.74
C GLU A 153 -2.81 -17.37 -7.24
N PHE A 154 -1.63 -17.04 -6.77
CA PHE A 154 -1.31 -15.68 -6.34
C PHE A 154 -1.35 -14.68 -7.50
N LEU A 155 -0.80 -15.01 -8.67
CA LEU A 155 -0.85 -14.14 -9.85
C LEU A 155 -2.30 -13.96 -10.37
N GLU A 156 -3.08 -15.04 -10.40
CA GLU A 156 -4.51 -14.98 -10.77
C GLU A 156 -5.30 -14.06 -9.82
N TRP A 157 -5.07 -14.23 -8.51
CA TRP A 157 -5.69 -13.36 -7.51
C TRP A 157 -5.26 -11.90 -7.68
N ALA A 158 -3.97 -11.63 -7.91
CA ALA A 158 -3.45 -10.28 -8.10
C ALA A 158 -3.99 -9.61 -9.37
N THR A 159 -4.24 -10.39 -10.42
CA THR A 159 -4.82 -9.91 -11.69
C THR A 159 -6.24 -9.38 -11.51
N LYS A 160 -7.01 -9.98 -10.58
CA LYS A 160 -8.41 -9.60 -10.32
C LYS A 160 -8.57 -8.29 -9.53
N TYR A 161 -7.49 -7.64 -9.11
CA TYR A 161 -7.58 -6.44 -8.27
C TYR A 161 -8.49 -5.34 -8.84
N ASP A 162 -8.45 -5.09 -10.15
CA ASP A 162 -9.23 -4.03 -10.77
C ASP A 162 -10.69 -4.41 -11.07
N THR A 163 -11.03 -5.69 -11.01
CA THR A 163 -12.34 -6.23 -11.44
C THR A 163 -13.13 -6.92 -10.32
N ALA A 164 -12.48 -7.37 -9.26
CA ALA A 164 -13.16 -8.02 -8.14
C ALA A 164 -13.94 -7.00 -7.28
N GLY A 165 -14.95 -7.48 -6.58
CA GLY A 165 -15.71 -6.74 -5.60
C GLY A 165 -14.99 -6.62 -4.25
N ILE A 166 -15.76 -6.36 -3.19
CA ILE A 166 -15.24 -6.16 -1.82
C ILE A 166 -14.91 -7.46 -1.09
N GLU A 167 -15.18 -8.60 -1.67
CA GLU A 167 -14.95 -9.94 -1.11
C GLU A 167 -13.46 -10.31 -1.02
N GLN A 168 -12.63 -9.62 -1.78
CA GLN A 168 -11.18 -9.77 -1.72
C GLN A 168 -10.48 -8.41 -1.79
N ARG A 169 -9.15 -8.40 -1.60
CA ARG A 169 -8.35 -7.20 -1.83
C ARG A 169 -8.46 -6.75 -3.28
N SER A 170 -9.14 -5.64 -3.49
CA SER A 170 -9.50 -5.09 -4.80
C SER A 170 -9.48 -3.57 -4.77
N ARG A 171 -9.58 -2.95 -5.95
CA ARG A 171 -9.82 -1.51 -6.08
C ARG A 171 -11.11 -1.11 -5.37
N ALA A 172 -12.19 -1.89 -5.52
CA ALA A 172 -13.46 -1.63 -4.85
C ALA A 172 -13.31 -1.63 -3.32
N LEU A 173 -12.65 -2.66 -2.75
CA LEU A 173 -12.42 -2.73 -1.30
C LEU A 173 -11.56 -1.56 -0.80
N HIS A 174 -10.49 -1.20 -1.51
CA HIS A 174 -9.65 -0.04 -1.14
C HIS A 174 -10.43 1.27 -1.23
N SER A 175 -11.29 1.45 -2.24
CA SER A 175 -12.14 2.63 -2.37
C SER A 175 -13.13 2.77 -1.22
N GLU A 176 -13.78 1.67 -0.81
CA GLU A 176 -14.67 1.68 0.36
C GLU A 176 -13.89 1.97 1.66
N TRP A 177 -12.71 1.40 1.80
CA TRP A 177 -11.87 1.66 2.97
C TRP A 177 -11.41 3.11 3.05
N LEU A 178 -11.04 3.73 1.92
CA LEU A 178 -10.62 5.13 1.86
C LEU A 178 -11.73 6.10 2.26
N LYS A 179 -13.00 5.76 2.12
CA LYS A 179 -14.13 6.59 2.61
C LYS A 179 -14.13 6.78 4.13
N LYS A 180 -13.47 5.89 4.87
CA LYS A 180 -13.35 5.96 6.33
C LYS A 180 -12.19 6.86 6.79
N VAL A 181 -11.32 7.27 5.89
CA VAL A 181 -10.10 8.04 6.19
C VAL A 181 -10.46 9.53 6.35
N ASN A 182 -9.98 10.14 7.44
CA ASN A 182 -10.26 11.53 7.80
C ASN A 182 -9.05 12.47 7.63
N CYS A 183 -7.99 11.99 6.99
CA CYS A 183 -6.81 12.78 6.65
C CYS A 183 -6.67 12.92 5.14
N PRO A 184 -5.74 13.76 4.63
CA PRO A 184 -5.48 13.88 3.21
C PRO A 184 -5.13 12.55 2.54
N VAL A 185 -5.62 12.36 1.32
CA VAL A 185 -5.31 11.22 0.46
C VAL A 185 -4.64 11.72 -0.82
N ILE A 186 -3.45 11.21 -1.13
CA ILE A 186 -2.73 11.51 -2.37
C ILE A 186 -2.73 10.26 -3.25
N ILE A 187 -3.04 10.42 -4.53
CA ILE A 187 -2.94 9.35 -5.53
C ILE A 187 -1.65 9.53 -6.33
N ILE A 188 -0.87 8.47 -6.41
CA ILE A 188 0.43 8.45 -7.09
C ILE A 188 0.43 7.38 -8.16
N ASP A 189 0.92 7.73 -9.35
CA ASP A 189 1.22 6.80 -10.42
C ASP A 189 2.48 5.99 -10.07
N GLY A 190 2.31 4.71 -9.79
CA GLY A 190 3.40 3.79 -9.43
C GLY A 190 4.26 3.34 -10.62
N THR A 191 4.02 3.84 -11.83
CA THR A 191 4.91 3.64 -12.99
C THR A 191 6.03 4.67 -13.05
N GLN A 192 5.89 5.77 -12.33
CA GLN A 192 6.87 6.85 -12.30
C GLN A 192 8.18 6.44 -11.59
N PRO A 193 9.32 7.07 -11.93
CA PRO A 193 10.55 6.93 -11.18
C PRO A 193 10.35 7.28 -9.69
N ILE A 194 11.06 6.60 -8.82
CA ILE A 194 10.89 6.74 -7.36
C ILE A 194 11.07 8.18 -6.86
N ASN A 195 11.99 8.95 -7.46
CA ASN A 195 12.21 10.35 -7.09
C ASN A 195 10.99 11.24 -7.43
N GLU A 196 10.30 10.97 -8.52
CA GLU A 196 9.07 11.68 -8.88
C GLU A 196 7.93 11.32 -7.94
N MET A 197 7.80 10.03 -7.59
CA MET A 197 6.85 9.59 -6.58
C MET A 197 7.09 10.29 -5.23
N LEU A 198 8.34 10.35 -4.76
CA LEU A 198 8.72 11.05 -3.52
C LEU A 198 8.39 12.54 -3.57
N ASN A 199 8.70 13.21 -4.68
CA ASN A 199 8.39 14.63 -4.86
C ASN A 199 6.86 14.88 -4.81
N LYS A 200 6.07 13.95 -5.36
CA LYS A 200 4.60 14.04 -5.33
C LYS A 200 4.03 13.85 -3.92
N VAL A 201 4.65 13.02 -3.09
CA VAL A 201 4.27 12.90 -1.65
C VAL A 201 4.51 14.20 -0.94
N GLY A 202 5.56 14.94 -1.27
CA GLY A 202 5.82 16.30 -0.81
C GLY A 202 6.10 16.40 0.69
N LEU A 203 6.80 15.40 1.27
CA LEU A 203 7.24 15.47 2.65
C LEU A 203 8.38 16.48 2.81
N SER A 204 8.39 17.19 3.93
CA SER A 204 9.50 18.08 4.28
C SER A 204 10.78 17.25 4.51
N ASN A 205 11.91 17.81 4.11
CA ASN A 205 13.20 17.28 4.53
C ASN A 205 13.33 17.54 6.03
N GLY A 206 13.43 16.49 6.83
CA GLY A 206 13.67 16.55 8.26
C GLY A 206 15.04 17.13 8.60
#